data_76a1afabf3c66e46f694bd4478fdf405
#
_entry.id   76a1afabf3c66e46f694bd4478fdf405
#
_cell.length_a   1.000
_cell.length_b   1.000
_cell.length_c   1.000
_cell.angle_alpha   90.00
_cell.angle_beta   90.00
_cell.angle_gamma   90.00
#
_symmetry.space_group_name_H-M   'P 1'
#
loop_
_entity.id
_entity.type
_entity.pdbx_description
1 polymer ?
#
loop_
_entity_poly.entity_id
_entity_poly.type
_entity_poly.pdbx_seq_one_letter_code
_entity_poly.pdbx_strand_id
1 'polypeptide(L)'
;PFGVHIWNDEKAANVFVDTEVKNYGKTTETIEVVNKLSNADGKQVFRLARKVTLAPGEMKVIRQQSPVENPVLWDTENPYLYKLASMIKRDTKTTDEISTPFGIRTISWPVKRNDEDGRFYLNGKPVFINGVCEYEHQFGQSHAFSREQVAARVKQIRAAGFNAFRDAHQPHHLDYQKYWDEEGVLFWTQLSAHVWYDTPEFRENFKKLLRQWVKERRNSPSVVIWGLQNESTLPREFAQECSEIIREMDPTARTMRIITTCNGGEGTDWNVIQNWSGTYGGDVTKYGKELSQKNQLLNGEYGAWRSIDLHTEPGEFEANGVWSESRMCQLMETKIRLAEQAKDSVCGQF
;
A
#
# COMPACT_ATOMS: atom_id res chain seq x y z
N PRO A 1 -17.91 5.96 6.13
CA PRO A 1 -16.68 6.78 6.12
C PRO A 1 -15.90 6.67 4.80
N PHE A 2 -16.04 5.59 4.03
CA PHE A 2 -15.26 5.36 2.80
C PHE A 2 -16.00 5.75 1.51
N GLY A 3 -17.01 6.61 1.58
CA GLY A 3 -17.75 7.12 0.41
C GLY A 3 -17.02 8.20 -0.38
N VAL A 4 -15.89 8.69 0.09
CA VAL A 4 -15.05 9.66 -0.61
C VAL A 4 -13.81 8.97 -1.16
N HIS A 5 -13.52 9.19 -2.45
CA HIS A 5 -12.29 8.79 -3.09
C HIS A 5 -11.59 10.01 -3.67
N ILE A 6 -10.33 10.23 -3.31
CA ILE A 6 -9.51 11.34 -3.81
C ILE A 6 -8.19 10.79 -4.34
N TRP A 7 -7.79 11.25 -5.54
CA TRP A 7 -6.53 10.86 -6.17
C TRP A 7 -6.01 11.95 -7.11
N ASN A 8 -4.74 11.88 -7.46
CA ASN A 8 -4.13 12.72 -8.49
C ASN A 8 -3.74 11.90 -9.72
N ASP A 9 -3.57 12.59 -10.86
CA ASP A 9 -3.03 12.00 -12.08
C ASP A 9 -1.51 11.71 -11.95
N GLU A 10 -0.95 11.00 -12.93
CA GLU A 10 0.47 10.63 -12.99
C GLU A 10 1.43 11.81 -13.18
N LYS A 11 0.91 13.03 -13.39
CA LYS A 11 1.68 14.28 -13.51
C LYS A 11 1.59 15.14 -12.26
N ALA A 12 0.79 14.72 -11.26
CA ALA A 12 0.44 15.51 -10.07
C ALA A 12 -0.13 16.91 -10.40
N ALA A 13 -0.78 17.04 -11.56
CA ALA A 13 -1.32 18.30 -12.08
C ALA A 13 -2.81 18.46 -11.81
N ASN A 14 -3.54 17.36 -11.70
CA ASN A 14 -4.98 17.34 -11.45
C ASN A 14 -5.33 16.45 -10.27
N VAL A 15 -6.27 16.90 -9.46
CA VAL A 15 -6.87 16.13 -8.37
C VAL A 15 -8.33 15.85 -8.71
N PHE A 16 -8.72 14.61 -8.52
CA PHE A 16 -10.06 14.08 -8.73
C PHE A 16 -10.68 13.70 -7.41
N VAL A 17 -11.98 13.95 -7.27
CA VAL A 17 -12.75 13.57 -6.09
C VAL A 17 -14.04 12.92 -6.51
N ASP A 18 -14.28 11.69 -6.09
CA ASP A 18 -15.57 11.01 -6.17
C ASP A 18 -16.21 11.01 -4.79
N THR A 19 -17.42 11.56 -4.70
CA THR A 19 -18.23 11.58 -3.48
C THR A 19 -19.48 10.75 -3.69
N GLU A 20 -19.59 9.62 -2.97
CA GLU A 20 -20.79 8.78 -2.95
C GLU A 20 -21.84 9.41 -2.03
N VAL A 21 -23.02 9.67 -2.56
CA VAL A 21 -24.14 10.26 -1.84
C VAL A 21 -25.38 9.39 -1.99
N LYS A 22 -26.16 9.23 -0.91
CA LYS A 22 -27.39 8.46 -0.91
C LYS A 22 -28.50 9.22 -0.20
N ASN A 23 -29.69 9.22 -0.81
CA ASN A 23 -30.90 9.75 -0.19
C ASN A 23 -31.59 8.65 0.62
N TYR A 24 -31.51 8.73 1.94
CA TYR A 24 -32.22 7.82 2.86
C TYR A 24 -33.64 8.30 3.21
N GLY A 25 -34.04 9.47 2.70
CA GLY A 25 -35.36 10.05 2.92
C GLY A 25 -36.46 9.40 2.07
N LYS A 26 -37.68 9.86 2.30
CA LYS A 26 -38.88 9.39 1.57
C LYS A 26 -39.31 10.33 0.45
N THR A 27 -38.63 11.48 0.31
CA THR A 27 -38.90 12.53 -0.69
C THR A 27 -37.70 12.73 -1.58
N THR A 28 -37.93 13.24 -2.79
CA THR A 28 -36.85 13.71 -3.68
C THR A 28 -36.18 14.92 -3.03
N GLU A 29 -34.85 14.91 -2.98
CA GLU A 29 -34.04 15.94 -2.32
C GLU A 29 -33.02 16.53 -3.30
N THR A 30 -32.86 17.85 -3.27
CA THR A 30 -31.74 18.51 -3.94
C THR A 30 -30.72 18.96 -2.89
N ILE A 31 -29.49 18.49 -3.08
CA ILE A 31 -28.35 18.78 -2.20
C ILE A 31 -27.22 19.42 -3.00
N GLU A 32 -26.31 20.11 -2.31
CA GLU A 32 -25.05 20.54 -2.87
C GLU A 32 -23.92 19.69 -2.27
N VAL A 33 -23.14 19.04 -3.13
CA VAL A 33 -21.91 18.33 -2.76
C VAL A 33 -20.75 19.30 -2.88
N VAL A 34 -20.06 19.58 -1.77
CA VAL A 34 -18.95 20.52 -1.70
C VAL A 34 -17.69 19.77 -1.29
N ASN A 35 -16.64 19.88 -2.11
CA ASN A 35 -15.31 19.37 -1.81
C ASN A 35 -14.33 20.55 -1.70
N LYS A 36 -13.70 20.68 -0.51
CA LYS A 36 -12.72 21.72 -0.21
C LYS A 36 -11.40 21.07 0.16
N LEU A 37 -10.37 21.28 -0.67
CA LEU A 37 -9.00 20.89 -0.34
C LEU A 37 -8.28 22.05 0.33
N SER A 38 -7.62 21.77 1.44
CA SER A 38 -6.76 22.71 2.16
C SER A 38 -5.36 22.13 2.36
N ASN A 39 -4.36 23.01 2.39
CA ASN A 39 -2.99 22.62 2.72
C ASN A 39 -2.85 22.39 4.25
N ALA A 40 -1.64 22.02 4.72
CA ALA A 40 -1.37 21.76 6.14
C ALA A 40 -1.64 22.98 7.03
N ASP A 41 -1.47 24.22 6.52
CA ASP A 41 -1.74 25.46 7.24
C ASP A 41 -3.23 25.85 7.23
N GLY A 42 -4.09 25.01 6.64
CA GLY A 42 -5.52 25.29 6.52
C GLY A 42 -5.91 26.23 5.37
N LYS A 43 -4.93 26.70 4.57
CA LYS A 43 -5.20 27.55 3.41
C LYS A 43 -5.89 26.75 2.32
N GLN A 44 -6.96 27.28 1.77
CA GLN A 44 -7.71 26.65 0.69
C GLN A 44 -6.88 26.54 -0.59
N VAL A 45 -6.78 25.33 -1.14
CA VAL A 45 -6.20 25.04 -2.46
C VAL A 45 -7.28 25.15 -3.53
N PHE A 46 -8.39 24.43 -3.35
CA PHE A 46 -9.58 24.58 -4.20
C PHE A 46 -10.87 24.35 -3.40
N ARG A 47 -11.97 24.81 -3.98
CA ARG A 47 -13.34 24.48 -3.55
C ARG A 47 -14.18 24.16 -4.78
N LEU A 48 -14.75 22.97 -4.79
CA LEU A 48 -15.66 22.49 -5.83
C LEU A 48 -17.05 22.32 -5.22
N ALA A 49 -18.08 22.71 -5.98
CA ALA A 49 -19.47 22.56 -5.54
C ALA A 49 -20.33 22.10 -6.70
N ARG A 50 -21.23 21.14 -6.46
CA ARG A 50 -22.15 20.62 -7.46
C ARG A 50 -23.49 20.28 -6.83
N LYS A 51 -24.59 20.87 -7.39
CA LYS A 51 -25.93 20.49 -7.00
C LYS A 51 -26.34 19.19 -7.68
N VAL A 52 -27.04 18.34 -6.95
CA VAL A 52 -27.56 17.06 -7.42
C VAL A 52 -28.93 16.80 -6.79
N THR A 53 -29.84 16.26 -7.59
CA THR A 53 -31.16 15.82 -7.13
C THR A 53 -31.15 14.28 -7.05
N LEU A 54 -31.65 13.75 -5.95
CA LEU A 54 -31.71 12.34 -5.63
C LEU A 54 -33.16 11.94 -5.29
N ALA A 55 -33.67 10.93 -5.97
CA ALA A 55 -34.94 10.29 -5.61
C ALA A 55 -34.80 9.54 -4.27
N PRO A 56 -35.91 9.15 -3.60
CA PRO A 56 -35.87 8.30 -2.42
C PRO A 56 -35.10 7.02 -2.67
N GLY A 57 -34.13 6.71 -1.79
CA GLY A 57 -33.28 5.51 -1.88
C GLY A 57 -32.16 5.58 -2.94
N GLU A 58 -32.16 6.61 -3.79
CA GLU A 58 -31.17 6.74 -4.86
C GLU A 58 -29.77 7.02 -4.32
N MET A 59 -28.77 6.37 -4.92
CA MET A 59 -27.35 6.59 -4.68
C MET A 59 -26.66 7.07 -5.96
N LYS A 60 -25.82 8.07 -5.86
CA LYS A 60 -24.98 8.59 -6.95
C LYS A 60 -23.55 8.80 -6.50
N VAL A 61 -22.61 8.62 -7.43
CA VAL A 61 -21.21 9.05 -7.28
C VAL A 61 -21.05 10.37 -8.03
N ILE A 62 -20.65 11.40 -7.30
CA ILE A 62 -20.46 12.75 -7.84
C ILE A 62 -18.96 12.97 -8.07
N ARG A 63 -18.56 12.93 -9.35
CA ARG A 63 -17.16 13.19 -9.75
C ARG A 63 -16.93 14.67 -9.95
N GLN A 64 -15.85 15.18 -9.34
CA GLN A 64 -15.36 16.54 -9.48
C GLN A 64 -13.84 16.48 -9.69
N GLN A 65 -13.27 17.52 -10.30
CA GLN A 65 -11.83 17.64 -10.50
C GLN A 65 -11.36 19.09 -10.45
N SER A 66 -10.12 19.31 -10.09
CA SER A 66 -9.46 20.61 -10.10
C SER A 66 -7.99 20.47 -10.47
N PRO A 67 -7.42 21.37 -11.28
CA PRO A 67 -5.97 21.49 -11.34
C PRO A 67 -5.43 21.95 -10.00
N VAL A 68 -4.19 21.55 -9.71
CA VAL A 68 -3.42 22.00 -8.55
C VAL A 68 -2.06 22.49 -9.04
N GLU A 69 -1.78 23.77 -8.82
CA GLU A 69 -0.55 24.40 -9.26
C GLU A 69 0.53 24.25 -8.18
N ASN A 70 1.72 23.78 -8.59
CA ASN A 70 2.90 23.64 -7.71
C ASN A 70 2.58 22.93 -6.38
N PRO A 71 1.99 21.71 -6.40
CA PRO A 71 1.66 21.01 -5.17
C PRO A 71 2.91 20.67 -4.36
N VAL A 72 2.81 20.71 -3.04
CA VAL A 72 3.78 20.05 -2.17
C VAL A 72 3.52 18.56 -2.24
N LEU A 73 4.54 17.81 -2.66
CA LEU A 73 4.41 16.38 -2.88
C LEU A 73 4.68 15.60 -1.60
N TRP A 74 3.92 14.52 -1.41
CA TRP A 74 4.17 13.53 -0.36
C TRP A 74 5.31 12.62 -0.78
N ASP A 75 6.30 12.45 0.10
CA ASP A 75 7.36 11.45 -0.06
C ASP A 75 7.82 10.89 1.30
N THR A 76 8.82 10.00 1.30
CA THR A 76 9.34 9.35 2.50
C THR A 76 10.10 10.27 3.45
N GLU A 77 10.58 11.41 2.97
CA GLU A 77 11.32 12.40 3.76
C GLU A 77 10.44 13.60 4.14
N ASN A 78 9.41 13.88 3.33
CA ASN A 78 8.43 14.93 3.56
C ASN A 78 7.02 14.38 3.34
N PRO A 79 6.43 13.68 4.31
CA PRO A 79 5.10 13.06 4.20
C PRO A 79 3.98 14.10 4.29
N TYR A 80 3.96 15.04 3.35
CA TYR A 80 3.05 16.17 3.35
C TYR A 80 1.61 15.75 3.02
N LEU A 81 0.69 16.08 3.91
CA LEU A 81 -0.72 15.75 3.77
C LEU A 81 -1.59 17.00 3.65
N TYR A 82 -2.41 17.02 2.60
CA TYR A 82 -3.55 17.91 2.45
C TYR A 82 -4.76 17.35 3.22
N LYS A 83 -5.76 18.20 3.43
CA LYS A 83 -7.03 17.84 4.05
C LYS A 83 -8.18 18.15 3.10
N LEU A 84 -8.89 17.11 2.67
CA LEU A 84 -10.14 17.24 1.94
C LEU A 84 -11.31 17.24 2.93
N ALA A 85 -12.11 18.32 2.94
CA ALA A 85 -13.42 18.34 3.57
C ALA A 85 -14.50 18.14 2.52
N SER A 86 -15.22 17.02 2.60
CA SER A 86 -16.37 16.70 1.74
C SER A 86 -17.65 16.93 2.52
N MET A 87 -18.48 17.84 2.06
CA MET A 87 -19.69 18.31 2.76
C MET A 87 -20.92 18.11 1.90
N ILE A 88 -22.00 17.69 2.52
CA ILE A 88 -23.34 17.69 1.93
C ILE A 88 -24.10 18.86 2.53
N LYS A 89 -24.58 19.73 1.65
CA LYS A 89 -25.39 20.89 2.05
C LYS A 89 -26.80 20.79 1.54
N ARG A 90 -27.74 21.16 2.41
CA ARG A 90 -29.11 21.44 2.05
C ARG A 90 -29.33 22.93 2.29
N ASP A 91 -29.60 23.68 1.24
CA ASP A 91 -29.59 25.13 1.24
C ASP A 91 -28.25 25.67 1.80
N THR A 92 -28.27 26.43 2.90
CA THR A 92 -27.07 26.98 3.55
C THR A 92 -26.50 26.08 4.63
N LYS A 93 -27.22 25.02 5.04
CA LYS A 93 -26.85 24.16 6.17
C LYS A 93 -26.04 22.94 5.71
N THR A 94 -24.90 22.71 6.35
CA THR A 94 -24.17 21.43 6.22
C THR A 94 -24.92 20.36 7.02
N THR A 95 -25.29 19.28 6.34
CA THR A 95 -26.04 18.14 6.92
C THR A 95 -25.15 16.94 7.15
N ASP A 96 -24.03 16.83 6.44
CA ASP A 96 -23.04 15.76 6.59
C ASP A 96 -21.67 16.31 6.19
N GLU A 97 -20.61 15.84 6.86
CA GLU A 97 -19.23 16.22 6.57
C GLU A 97 -18.28 15.09 6.91
N ILE A 98 -17.32 14.85 6.02
CA ILE A 98 -16.20 13.93 6.25
C ILE A 98 -14.90 14.61 5.88
N SER A 99 -13.85 14.33 6.67
CA SER A 99 -12.50 14.78 6.43
C SER A 99 -11.62 13.63 6.01
N THR A 100 -10.92 13.78 4.87
CA THR A 100 -10.02 12.78 4.30
C THR A 100 -8.62 13.37 4.15
N PRO A 101 -7.59 12.82 4.79
CA PRO A 101 -6.19 13.18 4.50
C PRO A 101 -5.82 12.75 3.09
N PHE A 102 -4.94 13.51 2.44
CA PHE A 102 -4.54 13.23 1.06
C PHE A 102 -3.11 13.69 0.77
N GLY A 103 -2.26 12.81 0.26
CA GLY A 103 -0.92 13.13 -0.23
C GLY A 103 -0.88 13.09 -1.74
N ILE A 104 -0.44 14.19 -2.37
CA ILE A 104 -0.22 14.25 -3.81
C ILE A 104 1.16 13.68 -4.11
N ARG A 105 1.25 12.70 -5.02
CA ARG A 105 2.51 12.09 -5.42
C ARG A 105 2.44 11.44 -6.78
N THR A 106 3.60 11.16 -7.35
CA THR A 106 3.73 10.32 -8.55
C THR A 106 4.59 9.11 -8.26
N ILE A 107 4.26 7.96 -8.89
CA ILE A 107 4.95 6.70 -8.70
C ILE A 107 5.25 6.10 -10.08
N SER A 108 6.44 5.50 -10.22
CA SER A 108 6.80 4.78 -11.45
C SER A 108 7.54 3.49 -11.13
N TRP A 109 7.01 2.38 -11.63
CA TRP A 109 7.55 1.04 -11.47
C TRP A 109 8.15 0.51 -12.78
N PRO A 110 9.23 -0.31 -12.74
CA PRO A 110 9.85 -0.85 -13.95
C PRO A 110 8.88 -1.67 -14.79
N VAL A 111 7.98 -2.42 -14.17
CA VAL A 111 6.98 -3.26 -14.85
C VAL A 111 5.92 -2.46 -15.63
N LYS A 112 5.80 -1.16 -15.39
CA LYS A 112 4.89 -0.25 -16.10
C LYS A 112 5.61 0.68 -17.08
N ARG A 113 6.94 0.75 -17.01
CA ARG A 113 7.75 1.52 -17.95
C ARG A 113 8.19 0.66 -19.13
N ASN A 114 8.38 1.29 -20.26
CA ASN A 114 8.92 0.64 -21.45
C ASN A 114 10.41 0.99 -21.63
N ASP A 115 11.20 0.79 -20.56
CA ASP A 115 12.64 1.00 -20.52
C ASP A 115 13.35 -0.15 -19.78
N GLU A 116 14.66 -0.11 -19.67
CA GLU A 116 15.46 -1.14 -18.99
C GLU A 116 15.85 -0.75 -17.55
N ASP A 117 15.35 0.39 -17.05
CA ASP A 117 15.65 0.86 -15.70
C ASP A 117 14.86 0.06 -14.65
N GLY A 118 15.56 -0.70 -13.82
CA GLY A 118 14.99 -1.58 -12.80
C GLY A 118 14.56 -0.86 -11.52
N ARG A 119 14.75 0.47 -11.41
CA ARG A 119 14.48 1.21 -10.15
C ARG A 119 13.03 1.61 -9.98
N PHE A 120 12.64 1.77 -8.74
CA PHE A 120 11.40 2.44 -8.36
C PHE A 120 11.61 3.96 -8.25
N TYR A 121 10.63 4.74 -8.70
CA TYR A 121 10.66 6.20 -8.62
C TYR A 121 9.46 6.74 -7.84
N LEU A 122 9.73 7.66 -6.92
CA LEU A 122 8.74 8.47 -6.23
C LEU A 122 9.00 9.95 -6.58
N ASN A 123 7.99 10.62 -7.13
CA ASN A 123 8.09 12.02 -7.56
C ASN A 123 9.26 12.29 -8.52
N GLY A 124 9.51 11.35 -9.43
CA GLY A 124 10.61 11.43 -10.40
C GLY A 124 12.01 11.19 -9.84
N LYS A 125 12.15 10.87 -8.55
CA LYS A 125 13.42 10.53 -7.90
C LYS A 125 13.51 9.04 -7.64
N PRO A 126 14.65 8.38 -7.88
CA PRO A 126 14.82 6.98 -7.55
C PRO A 126 14.81 6.81 -6.03
N VAL A 127 14.05 5.83 -5.57
CA VAL A 127 13.98 5.45 -4.15
C VAL A 127 14.25 3.96 -4.04
N PHE A 128 15.27 3.59 -3.28
CA PHE A 128 15.52 2.20 -2.92
C PHE A 128 14.57 1.80 -1.80
N ILE A 129 13.77 0.79 -2.03
CA ILE A 129 12.82 0.24 -1.04
C ILE A 129 13.61 -0.64 -0.08
N ASN A 130 13.73 -0.20 1.17
CA ASN A 130 14.26 -0.99 2.27
C ASN A 130 13.10 -1.26 3.23
N GLY A 131 12.42 -2.37 3.01
CA GLY A 131 11.18 -2.70 3.67
C GLY A 131 11.32 -3.79 4.73
N VAL A 132 10.27 -3.91 5.52
CA VAL A 132 10.06 -4.99 6.47
C VAL A 132 8.65 -5.52 6.29
N CYS A 133 8.47 -6.82 6.43
CA CYS A 133 7.14 -7.44 6.51
C CYS A 133 6.92 -8.05 7.89
N GLU A 134 5.68 -7.97 8.37
CA GLU A 134 5.34 -8.36 9.73
C GLU A 134 3.90 -8.87 9.78
N TYR A 135 3.67 -9.88 10.62
CA TYR A 135 2.31 -10.28 11.01
C TYR A 135 1.71 -9.23 11.96
N GLU A 136 0.41 -8.97 11.82
CA GLU A 136 -0.29 -8.06 12.70
C GLU A 136 -0.56 -8.68 14.07
N HIS A 137 0.47 -8.71 14.89
CA HIS A 137 0.30 -9.06 16.30
C HIS A 137 1.37 -8.37 17.15
N GLN A 138 0.96 -7.95 18.34
CA GLN A 138 1.88 -7.40 19.33
C GLN A 138 2.27 -8.49 20.31
N PHE A 139 3.55 -8.55 20.65
CA PHE A 139 4.08 -9.57 21.56
C PHE A 139 3.29 -9.58 22.88
N GLY A 140 2.74 -10.75 23.22
CA GLY A 140 1.92 -10.93 24.41
C GLY A 140 0.47 -10.44 24.33
N GLN A 141 0.09 -9.74 23.26
CA GLN A 141 -1.28 -9.17 23.13
C GLN A 141 -2.01 -9.63 21.86
N SER A 142 -1.37 -10.38 20.97
CA SER A 142 -1.94 -10.79 19.70
C SER A 142 -2.47 -9.58 18.91
N HIS A 143 -3.76 -9.58 18.55
CA HIS A 143 -4.41 -8.46 17.85
C HIS A 143 -5.09 -7.44 18.80
N ALA A 144 -4.94 -7.58 20.12
CA ALA A 144 -5.53 -6.68 21.12
C ALA A 144 -4.52 -5.56 21.48
N PHE A 145 -4.33 -4.63 20.57
CA PHE A 145 -3.40 -3.51 20.75
C PHE A 145 -4.11 -2.15 20.68
N SER A 146 -3.50 -1.14 21.29
CA SER A 146 -3.98 0.24 21.25
C SER A 146 -3.41 0.98 20.03
N ARG A 147 -4.04 2.11 19.71
CA ARG A 147 -3.58 3.04 18.68
C ARG A 147 -2.16 3.58 18.97
N GLU A 148 -1.83 3.81 20.22
CA GLU A 148 -0.52 4.28 20.66
C GLU A 148 0.55 3.21 20.45
N GLN A 149 0.22 1.94 20.63
CA GLN A 149 1.12 0.81 20.32
C GLN A 149 1.41 0.72 18.83
N VAL A 150 0.40 0.90 17.97
CA VAL A 150 0.60 0.98 16.52
C VAL A 150 1.51 2.15 16.16
N ALA A 151 1.26 3.35 16.71
CA ALA A 151 2.11 4.53 16.48
C ALA A 151 3.56 4.30 16.93
N ALA A 152 3.77 3.65 18.09
CA ALA A 152 5.10 3.32 18.59
C ALA A 152 5.81 2.32 17.65
N ARG A 153 5.09 1.30 17.15
CA ARG A 153 5.65 0.31 16.22
C ARG A 153 6.09 0.95 14.90
N VAL A 154 5.26 1.82 14.34
CA VAL A 154 5.60 2.57 13.12
C VAL A 154 6.88 3.39 13.30
N LYS A 155 7.00 4.11 14.42
CA LYS A 155 8.21 4.88 14.76
C LYS A 155 9.45 4.00 14.95
N GLN A 156 9.31 2.82 15.55
CA GLN A 156 10.41 1.86 15.67
C GLN A 156 10.92 1.42 14.30
N ILE A 157 10.01 1.09 13.38
CA ILE A 157 10.35 0.67 12.00
C ILE A 157 11.09 1.81 11.28
N ARG A 158 10.60 3.04 11.36
CA ARG A 158 11.30 4.21 10.79
C ARG A 158 12.66 4.46 11.43
N ALA A 159 12.75 4.39 12.75
CA ALA A 159 14.00 4.58 13.48
C ALA A 159 15.07 3.52 13.18
N ALA A 160 14.64 2.31 12.81
CA ALA A 160 15.51 1.24 12.34
C ALA A 160 16.02 1.44 10.89
N GLY A 161 15.60 2.52 10.21
CA GLY A 161 16.04 2.85 8.85
C GLY A 161 15.20 2.25 7.73
N PHE A 162 14.09 1.60 8.04
CA PHE A 162 13.16 1.12 7.01
C PHE A 162 12.28 2.26 6.48
N ASN A 163 12.06 2.27 5.17
CA ASN A 163 11.20 3.24 4.48
C ASN A 163 9.95 2.60 3.86
N ALA A 164 9.77 1.29 4.04
CA ALA A 164 8.66 0.55 3.49
C ALA A 164 8.17 -0.55 4.43
N PHE A 165 6.90 -0.89 4.31
CA PHE A 165 6.24 -1.95 5.09
C PHE A 165 5.35 -2.80 4.19
N ARG A 166 5.31 -4.10 4.43
CA ARG A 166 4.42 -5.04 3.78
C ARG A 166 3.54 -5.75 4.81
N ASP A 167 2.22 -5.77 4.58
CA ASP A 167 1.31 -6.64 5.32
C ASP A 167 1.71 -8.11 5.13
N ALA A 168 2.03 -8.82 6.18
CA ALA A 168 2.25 -10.25 6.15
C ALA A 168 1.18 -10.93 7.03
N HIS A 169 0.20 -11.67 6.46
CA HIS A 169 -0.12 -11.75 5.04
C HIS A 169 -1.62 -11.51 4.90
N GLN A 170 -2.11 -10.49 5.61
CA GLN A 170 -3.51 -10.06 5.67
C GLN A 170 -3.55 -8.56 5.93
N PRO A 171 -4.67 -7.88 5.62
CA PRO A 171 -4.76 -6.45 5.85
C PRO A 171 -4.62 -6.10 7.32
N HIS A 172 -3.64 -5.27 7.65
CA HIS A 172 -3.46 -4.70 8.98
C HIS A 172 -4.55 -3.68 9.31
N HIS A 173 -4.71 -3.39 10.60
CA HIS A 173 -5.63 -2.37 11.10
C HIS A 173 -5.39 -1.01 10.45
N LEU A 174 -6.46 -0.26 10.19
CA LEU A 174 -6.39 1.02 9.47
C LEU A 174 -5.55 2.10 10.18
N ASP A 175 -5.32 1.97 11.48
CA ASP A 175 -4.40 2.87 12.19
C ASP A 175 -2.96 2.74 11.70
N TYR A 176 -2.50 1.55 11.24
CA TYR A 176 -1.19 1.39 10.60
C TYR A 176 -1.09 2.27 9.35
N GLN A 177 -2.09 2.17 8.46
CA GLN A 177 -2.13 2.98 7.24
C GLN A 177 -2.07 4.47 7.55
N LYS A 178 -2.82 4.95 8.54
CA LYS A 178 -2.78 6.36 8.97
C LYS A 178 -1.36 6.79 9.33
N TYR A 179 -0.67 5.99 10.14
CA TYR A 179 0.68 6.33 10.59
C TYR A 179 1.72 6.14 9.47
N TRP A 180 1.54 5.18 8.53
CA TRP A 180 2.39 5.11 7.34
C TRP A 180 2.28 6.38 6.49
N ASP A 181 1.07 6.92 6.34
CA ASP A 181 0.84 8.18 5.62
C ASP A 181 1.50 9.37 6.30
N GLU A 182 1.47 9.44 7.63
CA GLU A 182 2.02 10.52 8.46
C GLU A 182 3.56 10.44 8.61
N GLU A 183 4.13 9.25 8.62
CA GLU A 183 5.56 9.01 8.84
C GLU A 183 6.34 8.74 7.54
N GLY A 184 5.70 8.78 6.38
CA GLY A 184 6.37 8.63 5.09
C GLY A 184 6.87 7.19 4.82
N VAL A 185 6.08 6.18 5.16
CA VAL A 185 6.43 4.79 4.91
C VAL A 185 5.67 4.27 3.69
N LEU A 186 6.38 3.76 2.69
CA LEU A 186 5.78 3.10 1.53
C LEU A 186 5.08 1.82 1.96
N PHE A 187 3.88 1.59 1.46
CA PHE A 187 3.05 0.50 1.94
C PHE A 187 2.65 -0.47 0.83
N TRP A 188 3.04 -1.71 1.02
CA TRP A 188 2.51 -2.86 0.29
C TRP A 188 1.40 -3.49 1.13
N THR A 189 0.17 -3.05 0.93
CA THR A 189 -0.98 -3.69 1.58
C THR A 189 -1.32 -5.00 0.90
N GLN A 190 -1.69 -6.03 1.65
CA GLN A 190 -1.98 -7.36 1.14
C GLN A 190 -3.35 -7.85 1.60
N LEU A 191 -4.11 -8.45 0.67
CA LEU A 191 -5.48 -8.92 0.95
C LEU A 191 -5.49 -10.29 1.61
N SER A 192 -4.65 -11.23 1.13
CA SER A 192 -4.75 -12.62 1.59
C SER A 192 -3.44 -13.38 1.51
N ALA A 193 -3.39 -14.50 2.22
CA ALA A 193 -2.32 -15.48 2.18
C ALA A 193 -2.87 -16.87 1.89
N HIS A 194 -2.03 -17.72 1.30
CA HIS A 194 -2.22 -19.16 1.19
C HIS A 194 -3.61 -19.57 0.67
N VAL A 195 -4.05 -18.95 -0.43
CA VAL A 195 -5.33 -19.26 -1.07
C VAL A 195 -5.16 -20.52 -1.91
N TRP A 196 -5.84 -21.59 -1.53
CA TRP A 196 -5.79 -22.89 -2.22
C TRP A 196 -7.18 -23.39 -2.64
N TYR A 197 -8.22 -22.68 -2.31
CA TYR A 197 -9.60 -23.02 -2.65
C TYR A 197 -10.08 -22.20 -3.83
N ASP A 198 -10.80 -22.82 -4.74
CA ASP A 198 -11.38 -22.19 -5.91
C ASP A 198 -12.80 -22.73 -6.15
N THR A 199 -13.75 -22.21 -5.37
CA THR A 199 -15.18 -22.47 -5.57
C THR A 199 -15.90 -21.18 -5.96
N PRO A 200 -17.07 -21.26 -6.61
CA PRO A 200 -17.86 -20.07 -6.92
C PRO A 200 -18.16 -19.21 -5.70
N GLU A 201 -18.47 -19.80 -4.57
CA GLU A 201 -18.77 -19.12 -3.30
C GLU A 201 -17.53 -18.41 -2.76
N PHE A 202 -16.36 -19.05 -2.85
CA PHE A 202 -15.09 -18.44 -2.49
C PHE A 202 -14.81 -17.20 -3.35
N ARG A 203 -14.95 -17.33 -4.68
CA ARG A 203 -14.70 -16.21 -5.61
C ARG A 203 -15.61 -15.02 -5.33
N GLU A 204 -16.90 -15.25 -5.09
CA GLU A 204 -17.85 -14.17 -4.75
C GLU A 204 -17.50 -13.49 -3.42
N ASN A 205 -17.17 -14.26 -2.39
CA ASN A 205 -16.78 -13.71 -1.09
C ASN A 205 -15.45 -12.94 -1.20
N PHE A 206 -14.47 -13.48 -1.92
CA PHE A 206 -13.18 -12.84 -2.15
C PHE A 206 -13.35 -11.48 -2.85
N LYS A 207 -14.15 -11.41 -3.93
CA LYS A 207 -14.45 -10.15 -4.64
C LYS A 207 -15.17 -9.14 -3.74
N LYS A 208 -16.06 -9.59 -2.85
CA LYS A 208 -16.72 -8.73 -1.88
C LYS A 208 -15.71 -8.10 -0.91
N LEU A 209 -14.83 -8.92 -0.32
CA LEU A 209 -13.77 -8.47 0.58
C LEU A 209 -12.76 -7.57 -0.15
N LEU A 210 -12.38 -7.92 -1.38
CA LEU A 210 -11.51 -7.13 -2.25
C LEU A 210 -12.05 -5.70 -2.43
N ARG A 211 -13.33 -5.56 -2.76
CA ARG A 211 -13.96 -4.24 -2.95
C ARG A 211 -13.93 -3.41 -1.67
N GLN A 212 -14.19 -4.02 -0.53
CA GLN A 212 -14.13 -3.35 0.76
C GLN A 212 -12.69 -2.92 1.08
N TRP A 213 -11.72 -3.80 0.95
CA TRP A 213 -10.31 -3.55 1.20
C TRP A 213 -9.76 -2.39 0.34
N VAL A 214 -10.08 -2.37 -0.96
CA VAL A 214 -9.68 -1.25 -1.84
C VAL A 214 -10.35 0.05 -1.40
N LYS A 215 -11.65 0.02 -1.12
CA LYS A 215 -12.41 1.21 -0.69
C LYS A 215 -11.86 1.84 0.59
N GLU A 216 -11.37 1.03 1.51
CA GLU A 216 -10.78 1.47 2.78
C GLU A 216 -9.39 2.09 2.62
N ARG A 217 -8.62 1.68 1.62
CA ARG A 217 -7.18 1.98 1.50
C ARG A 217 -6.79 2.89 0.33
N ARG A 218 -7.64 3.05 -0.67
CA ARG A 218 -7.32 3.75 -1.92
C ARG A 218 -6.94 5.24 -1.75
N ASN A 219 -7.37 5.90 -0.67
CA ASN A 219 -7.03 7.30 -0.38
C ASN A 219 -5.63 7.49 0.22
N SER A 220 -5.00 6.41 0.70
CA SER A 220 -3.71 6.48 1.38
C SER A 220 -2.57 6.73 0.37
N PRO A 221 -1.77 7.80 0.53
CA PRO A 221 -0.61 8.03 -0.33
C PRO A 221 0.50 7.00 -0.11
N SER A 222 0.63 6.43 1.08
CA SER A 222 1.63 5.40 1.38
C SER A 222 1.41 4.12 0.57
N VAL A 223 0.17 3.75 0.24
CA VAL A 223 -0.11 2.56 -0.57
C VAL A 223 0.48 2.72 -1.97
N VAL A 224 1.51 1.93 -2.27
CA VAL A 224 2.19 1.89 -3.57
C VAL A 224 2.02 0.57 -4.28
N ILE A 225 1.68 -0.50 -3.55
CA ILE A 225 1.44 -1.86 -4.05
C ILE A 225 0.14 -2.40 -3.49
N TRP A 226 -0.72 -2.90 -4.38
CA TRP A 226 -1.87 -3.74 -4.07
C TRP A 226 -1.44 -5.21 -4.13
N GLY A 227 -1.25 -5.86 -2.99
CA GLY A 227 -0.92 -7.27 -2.89
C GLY A 227 -2.17 -8.14 -2.89
N LEU A 228 -2.40 -8.88 -3.97
CA LEU A 228 -3.60 -9.72 -4.08
C LEU A 228 -3.50 -10.94 -3.18
N GLN A 229 -2.34 -11.60 -3.18
CA GLN A 229 -2.12 -12.84 -2.43
C GLN A 229 -0.63 -13.15 -2.21
N ASN A 230 -0.36 -13.98 -1.20
CA ASN A 230 0.95 -14.55 -0.90
C ASN A 230 0.90 -16.08 -1.01
N GLU A 231 1.92 -16.68 -1.64
CA GLU A 231 2.12 -18.15 -1.71
C GLU A 231 0.83 -18.93 -1.99
N SER A 232 0.15 -18.60 -3.05
CA SER A 232 -1.19 -19.09 -3.37
C SER A 232 -1.26 -19.70 -4.75
N THR A 233 -2.34 -20.39 -5.02
CA THR A 233 -2.63 -21.02 -6.32
C THR A 233 -3.86 -20.42 -7.00
N LEU A 234 -4.08 -19.11 -6.82
CA LEU A 234 -5.22 -18.43 -7.43
C LEU A 234 -5.14 -18.55 -8.95
N PRO A 235 -6.20 -19.02 -9.63
CA PRO A 235 -6.21 -19.13 -11.07
C PRO A 235 -5.93 -17.79 -11.75
N ARG A 236 -5.15 -17.82 -12.83
CA ARG A 236 -4.73 -16.62 -13.58
C ARG A 236 -5.89 -15.74 -13.98
N GLU A 237 -6.96 -16.32 -14.53
CA GLU A 237 -8.14 -15.58 -14.96
C GLU A 237 -8.87 -14.90 -13.81
N PHE A 238 -8.90 -15.54 -12.65
CA PHE A 238 -9.49 -14.94 -11.46
C PHE A 238 -8.62 -13.81 -10.89
N ALA A 239 -7.30 -13.97 -10.90
CA ALA A 239 -6.37 -12.89 -10.54
C ALA A 239 -6.50 -11.69 -11.48
N GLN A 240 -6.73 -11.92 -12.79
CA GLN A 240 -7.00 -10.88 -13.78
C GLN A 240 -8.34 -10.16 -13.48
N GLU A 241 -9.42 -10.91 -13.19
CA GLU A 241 -10.71 -10.33 -12.79
C GLU A 241 -10.56 -9.45 -11.55
N CYS A 242 -9.87 -9.93 -10.51
CA CYS A 242 -9.59 -9.15 -9.31
C CYS A 242 -8.75 -7.90 -9.59
N SER A 243 -7.78 -8.00 -10.49
CA SER A 243 -6.94 -6.86 -10.89
C SER A 243 -7.76 -5.77 -11.60
N GLU A 244 -8.71 -6.14 -12.46
CA GLU A 244 -9.59 -5.16 -13.09
C GLU A 244 -10.53 -4.50 -12.07
N ILE A 245 -11.06 -5.23 -11.10
CA ILE A 245 -11.84 -4.65 -9.99
C ILE A 245 -11.03 -3.59 -9.23
N ILE A 246 -9.76 -3.87 -8.93
CA ILE A 246 -8.88 -2.90 -8.27
C ILE A 246 -8.72 -1.65 -9.15
N ARG A 247 -8.45 -1.81 -10.46
CA ARG A 247 -8.25 -0.70 -11.40
C ARG A 247 -9.50 0.14 -11.64
N GLU A 248 -10.68 -0.46 -11.54
CA GLU A 248 -11.96 0.27 -11.60
C GLU A 248 -12.18 1.13 -10.36
N MET A 249 -11.83 0.60 -9.18
CA MET A 249 -12.04 1.27 -7.91
C MET A 249 -10.92 2.26 -7.53
N ASP A 250 -9.72 2.04 -8.06
CA ASP A 250 -8.54 2.89 -7.91
C ASP A 250 -7.89 3.13 -9.28
N PRO A 251 -8.24 4.20 -10.00
CA PRO A 251 -7.67 4.52 -11.29
C PRO A 251 -6.14 4.65 -11.29
N THR A 252 -5.52 4.98 -10.15
CA THR A 252 -4.06 5.07 -10.04
C THR A 252 -3.37 3.71 -10.21
N ALA A 253 -4.08 2.60 -10.02
CA ALA A 253 -3.58 1.26 -10.28
C ALA A 253 -3.36 0.95 -11.78
N ARG A 254 -3.88 1.78 -12.68
CA ARG A 254 -3.58 1.68 -14.12
C ARG A 254 -2.23 2.28 -14.49
N THR A 255 -1.83 3.37 -13.85
CA THR A 255 -0.67 4.18 -14.25
C THR A 255 0.46 4.24 -13.23
N MET A 256 0.15 4.22 -11.94
CA MET A 256 1.08 4.46 -10.84
C MET A 256 1.25 3.24 -9.93
N ARG A 257 0.22 2.91 -9.16
CA ARG A 257 0.26 1.73 -8.28
C ARG A 257 0.35 0.45 -9.09
N ILE A 258 1.00 -0.57 -8.53
CA ILE A 258 1.01 -1.91 -9.12
C ILE A 258 0.14 -2.87 -8.33
N ILE A 259 -0.33 -3.89 -9.02
CA ILE A 259 -1.05 -5.03 -8.43
C ILE A 259 -0.10 -6.23 -8.50
N THR A 260 0.11 -6.90 -7.38
CA THR A 260 1.08 -7.99 -7.29
C THR A 260 0.50 -9.24 -6.66
N THR A 261 1.13 -10.35 -6.98
CA THR A 261 1.19 -11.52 -6.10
C THR A 261 2.61 -11.62 -5.52
N CYS A 262 2.80 -12.41 -4.47
CA CYS A 262 4.11 -12.77 -3.96
C CYS A 262 4.22 -14.29 -3.92
N ASN A 263 5.01 -14.89 -4.80
CA ASN A 263 5.01 -16.35 -5.06
C ASN A 263 3.60 -16.92 -5.26
N GLY A 264 2.72 -16.17 -5.92
CA GLY A 264 1.28 -16.47 -6.01
C GLY A 264 0.77 -16.66 -7.43
N GLY A 265 1.65 -16.83 -8.40
CA GLY A 265 1.29 -17.07 -9.79
C GLY A 265 1.04 -15.79 -10.61
N GLU A 266 0.46 -15.97 -11.78
CA GLU A 266 0.26 -14.93 -12.78
C GLU A 266 -1.13 -14.28 -12.70
N GLY A 267 -1.36 -13.24 -13.50
CA GLY A 267 -2.65 -12.56 -13.64
C GLY A 267 -2.69 -11.16 -13.04
N THR A 268 -1.59 -10.73 -12.43
CA THR A 268 -1.37 -9.37 -11.91
C THR A 268 -0.30 -8.65 -12.72
N ASP A 269 0.06 -7.42 -12.37
CA ASP A 269 1.15 -6.68 -13.02
C ASP A 269 2.50 -7.35 -12.78
N TRP A 270 2.70 -7.95 -11.60
CA TRP A 270 3.97 -8.56 -11.21
C TRP A 270 3.77 -9.67 -10.18
N ASN A 271 4.30 -10.87 -10.48
CA ASN A 271 4.50 -11.90 -9.48
C ASN A 271 5.88 -11.66 -8.83
N VAL A 272 5.90 -10.99 -7.69
CA VAL A 272 7.13 -10.70 -6.96
C VAL A 272 7.65 -11.97 -6.30
N ILE A 273 8.93 -12.23 -6.45
CA ILE A 273 9.56 -13.46 -5.95
C ILE A 273 10.11 -13.23 -4.54
N GLN A 274 10.14 -14.27 -3.73
CA GLN A 274 10.83 -14.33 -2.44
C GLN A 274 12.25 -14.88 -2.62
N ASN A 275 13.19 -14.44 -1.78
CA ASN A 275 14.55 -14.99 -1.75
C ASN A 275 15.00 -15.23 -0.32
N TRP A 276 14.98 -16.49 0.08
CA TRP A 276 15.34 -16.99 1.39
C TRP A 276 16.73 -17.63 1.44
N SER A 277 17.66 -17.24 0.54
CA SER A 277 19.01 -17.78 0.51
C SER A 277 19.71 -17.60 1.87
N GLY A 278 20.45 -18.62 2.28
CA GLY A 278 21.08 -18.68 3.62
C GLY A 278 20.15 -19.09 4.76
N THR A 279 18.84 -19.15 4.54
CA THR A 279 17.84 -19.60 5.53
C THR A 279 17.34 -21.00 5.23
N TYR A 280 16.78 -21.23 4.05
CA TYR A 280 16.31 -22.55 3.62
C TYR A 280 17.30 -23.29 2.70
N GLY A 281 18.50 -22.74 2.54
CA GLY A 281 19.53 -23.19 1.61
C GLY A 281 19.96 -22.07 0.69
N GLY A 282 20.76 -22.40 -0.34
CA GLY A 282 21.30 -21.40 -1.26
C GLY A 282 22.51 -20.67 -0.69
N ASP A 283 23.10 -19.82 -1.53
CA ASP A 283 24.32 -19.07 -1.26
C ASP A 283 23.99 -17.59 -1.07
N VAL A 284 23.96 -17.14 0.18
CA VAL A 284 23.64 -15.76 0.54
C VAL A 284 24.55 -14.72 -0.14
N THR A 285 25.77 -15.10 -0.50
CA THR A 285 26.72 -14.18 -1.18
C THR A 285 26.25 -13.79 -2.58
N LYS A 286 25.35 -14.56 -3.19
CA LYS A 286 24.75 -14.28 -4.51
C LYS A 286 23.52 -13.39 -4.46
N TYR A 287 23.02 -13.09 -3.25
CA TYR A 287 21.74 -12.40 -3.05
C TYR A 287 21.60 -11.11 -3.87
N GLY A 288 22.59 -10.22 -3.82
CA GLY A 288 22.54 -8.97 -4.59
C GLY A 288 22.52 -9.18 -6.12
N LYS A 289 23.28 -10.20 -6.61
CA LYS A 289 23.27 -10.56 -8.03
C LYS A 289 21.94 -11.15 -8.46
N GLU A 290 21.32 -11.97 -7.63
CA GLU A 290 20.01 -12.55 -7.90
C GLU A 290 18.92 -11.48 -7.91
N LEU A 291 18.96 -10.54 -6.97
CA LEU A 291 18.03 -9.39 -6.90
C LEU A 291 18.10 -8.53 -8.18
N SER A 292 19.30 -8.37 -8.77
CA SER A 292 19.52 -7.58 -9.99
C SER A 292 19.07 -8.28 -11.29
N GLN A 293 18.57 -9.50 -11.24
CA GLN A 293 18.04 -10.16 -12.43
C GLN A 293 16.73 -9.51 -12.88
N LYS A 294 16.52 -9.43 -14.20
CA LYS A 294 15.41 -8.72 -14.83
C LYS A 294 14.01 -9.09 -14.31
N ASN A 295 13.83 -10.33 -13.87
CA ASN A 295 12.57 -10.84 -13.33
C ASN A 295 12.46 -10.78 -11.80
N GLN A 296 13.48 -10.25 -11.14
CA GLN A 296 13.53 -10.08 -9.69
C GLN A 296 13.29 -8.61 -9.30
N LEU A 297 14.22 -7.73 -9.43
CA LEU A 297 14.22 -6.27 -9.19
C LEU A 297 13.58 -5.82 -7.86
N LEU A 298 12.64 -6.56 -7.34
CA LEU A 298 11.99 -6.42 -6.05
C LEU A 298 11.91 -7.79 -5.39
N ASN A 299 12.42 -7.91 -4.18
CA ASN A 299 12.24 -9.11 -3.38
C ASN A 299 11.07 -8.92 -2.41
N GLY A 300 10.09 -9.80 -2.48
CA GLY A 300 8.89 -9.73 -1.64
C GLY A 300 9.10 -10.19 -0.21
N GLU A 301 10.06 -11.09 0.00
CA GLU A 301 10.46 -11.55 1.33
C GLU A 301 11.93 -11.94 1.32
N TYR A 302 12.69 -11.34 2.23
CA TYR A 302 14.03 -11.77 2.60
C TYR A 302 14.05 -12.00 4.11
N GLY A 303 14.96 -12.81 4.61
CA GLY A 303 14.97 -12.94 6.04
C GLY A 303 15.93 -14.00 6.52
N ALA A 304 15.81 -14.27 7.79
CA ALA A 304 16.47 -15.33 8.50
C ALA A 304 15.43 -16.05 9.35
N TRP A 305 15.77 -17.25 9.78
CA TRP A 305 14.97 -17.95 10.76
C TRP A 305 14.80 -17.15 12.05
N ARG A 306 13.68 -17.37 12.70
CA ARG A 306 13.47 -16.93 14.09
C ARG A 306 14.51 -17.55 15.01
N SER A 307 14.95 -16.82 16.01
CA SER A 307 15.69 -17.39 17.14
C SER A 307 14.79 -18.27 18.01
N ILE A 308 15.36 -19.22 18.70
CA ILE A 308 14.66 -20.12 19.64
C ILE A 308 15.33 -19.93 21.00
N ASP A 309 15.20 -18.74 21.59
CA ASP A 309 15.81 -18.39 22.89
C ASP A 309 17.34 -18.64 22.96
N LEU A 310 18.00 -18.60 21.81
CA LEU A 310 19.43 -18.70 21.68
C LEU A 310 20.02 -17.36 21.26
N HIS A 311 20.80 -16.74 22.14
CA HIS A 311 21.46 -15.47 21.83
C HIS A 311 22.67 -15.67 20.94
N THR A 312 23.49 -16.66 21.26
CA THR A 312 24.70 -17.00 20.51
C THR A 312 24.91 -18.51 20.53
N GLU A 313 25.32 -19.04 19.39
CA GLU A 313 25.73 -20.46 19.31
C GLU A 313 27.24 -20.57 19.37
N PRO A 314 27.77 -21.51 20.17
CA PRO A 314 29.19 -21.73 20.19
C PRO A 314 29.67 -22.30 18.86
N GLY A 315 30.50 -21.55 18.18
CA GLY A 315 31.39 -22.04 17.20
C GLY A 315 31.02 -21.85 15.75
N GLU A 316 29.79 -21.69 15.27
CA GLU A 316 29.65 -21.49 13.83
C GLU A 316 28.25 -21.14 13.33
N PHE A 317 28.24 -20.28 12.32
CA PHE A 317 27.06 -19.92 11.54
C PHE A 317 26.94 -20.83 10.32
N GLU A 318 26.56 -22.06 10.53
CA GLU A 318 26.30 -22.97 9.43
C GLU A 318 24.97 -22.67 8.75
N ALA A 319 24.92 -22.88 7.42
CA ALA A 319 23.76 -22.51 6.60
C ALA A 319 22.47 -23.26 6.96
N ASN A 320 22.56 -24.42 7.55
CA ASN A 320 21.43 -25.28 7.84
C ASN A 320 21.36 -25.60 9.35
N GLY A 321 20.34 -25.05 10.00
CA GLY A 321 19.93 -25.48 11.34
C GLY A 321 20.43 -24.67 12.52
N VAL A 322 21.06 -23.54 12.31
CA VAL A 322 21.50 -22.63 13.37
C VAL A 322 20.40 -21.61 13.67
N TRP A 323 19.91 -21.59 14.91
CA TRP A 323 18.70 -20.87 15.34
C TRP A 323 19.00 -19.84 16.43
N SER A 324 20.02 -19.01 16.22
CA SER A 324 20.39 -17.98 17.19
C SER A 324 20.06 -16.58 16.69
N GLU A 325 19.92 -15.66 17.64
CA GLU A 325 19.79 -14.22 17.35
C GLU A 325 21.00 -13.71 16.57
N SER A 326 22.21 -14.16 16.96
CA SER A 326 23.46 -13.80 16.28
C SER A 326 23.44 -14.22 14.81
N ARG A 327 22.96 -15.43 14.51
CA ARG A 327 22.83 -15.93 13.14
C ARG A 327 21.78 -15.14 12.35
N MET A 328 20.65 -14.85 12.96
CA MET A 328 19.61 -14.02 12.37
C MET A 328 20.15 -12.64 12.02
N CYS A 329 20.80 -11.96 12.95
CA CYS A 329 21.41 -10.65 12.72
C CYS A 329 22.44 -10.67 11.59
N GLN A 330 23.31 -11.66 11.55
CA GLN A 330 24.34 -11.81 10.51
C GLN A 330 23.73 -11.99 9.10
N LEU A 331 22.69 -12.82 8.98
CA LEU A 331 21.99 -13.01 7.69
C LEU A 331 21.28 -11.73 7.25
N MET A 332 20.60 -11.06 8.16
CA MET A 332 19.88 -9.82 7.87
C MET A 332 20.88 -8.72 7.43
N GLU A 333 21.94 -8.50 8.20
CA GLU A 333 23.00 -7.54 7.84
C GLU A 333 23.58 -7.83 6.45
N THR A 334 23.91 -9.10 6.18
CA THR A 334 24.48 -9.52 4.90
C THR A 334 23.53 -9.23 3.75
N LYS A 335 22.26 -9.58 3.87
CA LYS A 335 21.27 -9.37 2.81
C LYS A 335 20.98 -7.90 2.59
N ILE A 336 20.80 -7.11 3.65
CA ILE A 336 20.59 -5.65 3.55
C ILE A 336 21.78 -5.01 2.82
N ARG A 337 23.01 -5.30 3.24
CA ARG A 337 24.23 -4.79 2.63
C ARG A 337 24.36 -5.16 1.14
N LEU A 338 24.07 -6.41 0.79
CA LEU A 338 24.14 -6.87 -0.61
C LEU A 338 23.03 -6.24 -1.48
N ALA A 339 21.85 -6.02 -0.92
CA ALA A 339 20.77 -5.33 -1.62
C ALA A 339 21.08 -3.84 -1.83
N GLU A 340 21.64 -3.18 -0.81
CA GLU A 340 22.09 -1.77 -0.94
C GLU A 340 23.19 -1.58 -1.99
N GLN A 341 24.08 -2.56 -2.17
CA GLN A 341 25.08 -2.53 -3.25
C GLN A 341 24.43 -2.58 -4.66
N ALA A 342 23.21 -3.13 -4.77
CA ALA A 342 22.46 -3.21 -6.02
C ALA A 342 21.46 -2.05 -6.21
N LYS A 343 21.34 -1.12 -5.27
CA LYS A 343 20.28 -0.08 -5.21
C LYS A 343 20.14 0.78 -6.46
N ASP A 344 21.22 0.95 -7.22
CA ASP A 344 21.22 1.77 -8.43
C ASP A 344 20.63 1.05 -9.67
N SER A 345 20.20 -0.22 -9.51
CA SER A 345 19.66 -1.04 -10.59
C SER A 345 18.38 -1.79 -10.24
N VAL A 346 17.89 -1.70 -9.00
CA VAL A 346 16.74 -2.48 -8.50
C VAL A 346 15.74 -1.59 -7.74
N CYS A 347 14.52 -2.10 -7.53
CA CYS A 347 13.54 -1.46 -6.66
C CYS A 347 13.89 -1.58 -5.17
N GLY A 348 14.26 -2.80 -4.72
CA GLY A 348 14.56 -3.08 -3.32
C GLY A 348 14.02 -4.41 -2.79
N GLN A 349 13.65 -4.43 -1.51
CA GLN A 349 13.26 -5.64 -0.78
C GLN A 349 12.30 -5.34 0.38
N PHE A 350 11.53 -6.37 0.79
CA PHE A 350 10.66 -6.38 1.96
C PHE A 350 10.98 -7.54 2.90
#